data_0b82dcdb5148984eb80c3a7c10bfe71d
#
_entry.id   0b82dcdb5148984eb80c3a7c10bfe71d
#
_cell.length_a   1.000
_cell.length_b   1.000
_cell.length_c   1.000
_cell.angle_alpha   90.00
_cell.angle_beta   90.00
_cell.angle_gamma   90.00
#
_symmetry.space_group_name_H-M   'P 1'
#
loop_
_entity.id
_entity.type
_entity.pdbx_description
1 polymer ?
#
loop_
_entity_poly.entity_id
_entity_poly.type
_entity_poly.pdbx_seq_one_letter_code
_entity_poly.pdbx_strand_id
1 'polypeptide(L)' 'MNYSDKNITVGKYLISPLPKLLENGWWASSVSIRSGSGSGTHDRILRLTRLFRDKLGAAEYACAEGKQWIGQRHGAAIPV' A
#
# COMPACT_ATOMS: atom_id res chain seq x y z
N MET A 1 -10.27 6.42 14.48
CA MET A 1 -8.93 5.86 14.29
C MET A 1 -8.42 6.13 12.91
N ASN A 2 -7.26 6.64 12.87
CA ASN A 2 -6.67 7.09 11.62
C ASN A 2 -5.68 6.07 11.11
N TYR A 3 -5.73 5.79 9.82
CA TYR A 3 -4.83 4.81 9.22
C TYR A 3 -3.42 5.32 9.01
N SER A 4 -3.21 6.60 9.24
CA SER A 4 -1.86 7.13 9.13
C SER A 4 -0.89 6.40 10.07
N ASP A 5 -1.41 5.79 11.13
CA ASP A 5 -0.56 5.02 12.04
C ASP A 5 0.03 3.78 11.38
N LYS A 6 -0.56 3.36 10.27
CA LYS A 6 -0.09 2.16 9.57
C LYS A 6 0.82 2.49 8.40
N ASN A 7 1.11 3.75 8.20
CA ASN A 7 2.00 4.15 7.10
C ASN A 7 3.40 3.62 7.35
N ILE A 8 4.03 3.18 6.29
CA ILE A 8 5.36 2.59 6.35
C ILE A 8 6.27 3.32 5.38
N THR A 9 7.46 3.65 5.84
CA THR A 9 8.46 4.26 4.98
C THR A 9 9.45 3.20 4.52
N VAL A 10 9.63 3.10 3.20
CA VAL A 10 10.57 2.17 2.61
C VAL A 10 11.45 2.99 1.67
N GLY A 11 12.66 3.28 2.10
CA GLY A 11 13.54 4.15 1.34
C GLY A 11 12.91 5.51 1.14
N LYS A 12 12.74 5.93 -0.10
CA LYS A 12 12.10 7.21 -0.42
C LYS A 12 10.60 7.09 -0.62
N TYR A 13 10.04 5.92 -0.37
CA TYR A 13 8.62 5.69 -0.58
C TYR A 13 7.86 5.70 0.73
N LEU A 14 6.66 6.26 0.69
CA LEU A 14 5.71 6.20 1.80
C LEU A 14 4.55 5.33 1.37
N ILE A 15 4.32 4.26 2.10
CA ILE A 15 3.24 3.31 1.82
C ILE A 15 2.11 3.57 2.81
N SER A 16 0.92 3.82 2.28
CA SER A 16 -0.26 4.09 3.10
C SER A 16 -1.35 3.10 2.73
N PRO A 17 -1.73 2.21 3.64
CA PRO A 17 -2.83 1.29 3.36
C PRO A 17 -4.16 2.03 3.35
N LEU A 18 -5.04 1.61 2.45
CA LEU A 18 -6.34 2.24 2.28
C LEU A 18 -7.45 1.17 2.29
N PRO A 19 -7.69 0.53 3.43
CA PRO A 19 -8.77 -0.45 3.51
C PRO A 19 -10.12 0.25 3.43
N LYS A 20 -11.07 -0.41 2.77
CA LYS A 20 -12.39 0.16 2.58
C LYS A 20 -13.44 -0.90 2.86
N LEU A 21 -14.39 -0.55 3.71
CA LEU A 21 -15.50 -1.44 4.02
C LEU A 21 -16.51 -1.41 2.88
N LEU A 22 -16.85 -2.59 2.39
CA LEU A 22 -17.83 -2.74 1.33
C LEU A 22 -19.20 -3.00 1.92
N GLU A 23 -20.22 -2.89 1.06
CA GLU A 23 -21.61 -3.04 1.52
C GLU A 23 -21.90 -4.44 2.05
N ASN A 24 -21.18 -5.43 1.55
CA ASN A 24 -21.40 -6.81 1.97
C ASN A 24 -20.61 -7.19 3.22
N GLY A 25 -19.97 -6.23 3.87
CA GLY A 25 -19.23 -6.50 5.10
C GLY A 25 -17.79 -6.92 4.91
N TRP A 26 -17.35 -7.06 3.66
CA TRP A 26 -15.96 -7.38 3.38
C TRP A 26 -15.15 -6.10 3.26
N TRP A 27 -13.84 -6.25 3.45
CA TRP A 27 -12.93 -5.11 3.35
C TRP A 27 -12.10 -5.24 2.09
N ALA A 28 -12.18 -4.23 1.25
CA ALA A 28 -11.32 -4.13 0.08
C ALA A 28 -9.98 -3.57 0.50
N SER A 29 -8.93 -3.99 -0.21
CA SER A 29 -7.58 -3.57 0.09
C SER A 29 -7.04 -2.73 -1.06
N SER A 30 -6.46 -1.59 -0.71
CA SER A 30 -5.76 -0.72 -1.65
C SER A 30 -4.57 -0.13 -0.92
N VAL A 31 -3.61 0.38 -1.67
CA VAL A 31 -2.44 0.96 -1.06
C VAL A 31 -1.98 2.16 -1.89
N SER A 32 -1.61 3.22 -1.21
CA SER A 32 -1.03 4.39 -1.82
C SER A 32 0.48 4.33 -1.65
N ILE A 33 1.21 4.52 -2.73
CA ILE A 33 2.67 4.55 -2.69
C ILE A 33 3.10 5.90 -3.21
N ARG A 34 3.68 6.69 -2.32
CA ARG A 34 4.10 8.04 -2.64
C ARG A 34 5.61 8.13 -2.58
N SER A 35 6.20 8.81 -3.55
CA SER A 35 7.64 9.02 -3.59
C SER A 35 7.93 10.45 -4.00
N GLY A 36 9.14 10.92 -3.68
CA GLY A 36 9.57 12.23 -4.04
C GLY A 36 9.28 13.26 -2.97
N SER A 37 9.62 14.50 -3.24
CA SER A 37 9.39 15.60 -2.32
C SER A 37 9.19 16.86 -3.14
N GLY A 38 8.54 17.83 -2.50
CA GLY A 38 8.28 19.10 -3.17
C GLY A 38 7.41 18.88 -4.40
N SER A 39 7.79 19.51 -5.49
CA SER A 39 7.01 19.44 -6.73
C SER A 39 7.25 18.13 -7.48
N GLY A 40 8.20 17.31 -7.04
CA GLY A 40 8.48 16.05 -7.70
C GLY A 40 7.78 14.86 -7.11
N THR A 41 6.72 15.08 -6.34
CA THR A 41 6.00 14.00 -5.68
C THR A 41 5.20 13.18 -6.69
N HIS A 42 5.30 11.88 -6.56
CA HIS A 42 4.52 10.94 -7.35
C HIS A 42 3.68 10.09 -6.42
N ASP A 43 2.44 9.87 -6.82
CA ASP A 43 1.50 9.12 -6.01
C ASP A 43 0.85 8.07 -6.88
N ARG A 44 0.93 6.81 -6.44
CA ARG A 44 0.33 5.69 -7.16
C ARG A 44 -0.57 4.91 -6.24
N ILE A 45 -1.76 4.61 -6.71
CA ILE A 45 -2.72 3.81 -5.96
C ILE A 45 -2.79 2.44 -6.60
N LEU A 46 -2.54 1.41 -5.80
CA LEU A 46 -2.71 0.04 -6.24
C LEU A 46 -4.00 -0.50 -5.67
N ARG A 47 -4.87 -0.96 -6.54
CA ARG A 47 -6.11 -1.60 -6.11
C ARG A 47 -5.92 -3.09 -6.14
N LEU A 48 -6.13 -3.71 -4.98
CA LEU A 48 -5.90 -5.13 -4.82
C LEU A 48 -7.25 -5.83 -4.86
N THR A 49 -7.25 -7.05 -5.38
CA THR A 49 -8.51 -7.74 -5.61
C THR A 49 -8.93 -8.61 -4.45
N ARG A 50 -8.02 -8.90 -3.54
CA ARG A 50 -8.34 -9.77 -2.42
C ARG A 50 -9.18 -9.05 -1.38
N LEU A 51 -10.21 -9.74 -0.87
CA LEU A 51 -11.07 -9.20 0.15
C LEU A 51 -10.76 -9.83 1.50
N PHE A 52 -11.06 -9.08 2.56
CA PHE A 52 -10.75 -9.52 3.91
C PHE A 52 -11.96 -9.32 4.80
N ARG A 53 -12.01 -10.11 5.87
CA ARG A 53 -13.10 -10.00 6.83
C ARG A 53 -12.90 -8.86 7.80
N ASP A 54 -11.67 -8.42 7.96
CA ASP A 54 -11.37 -7.37 8.93
C ASP A 54 -10.48 -6.32 8.32
N LYS A 55 -10.52 -5.18 8.95
CA LYS A 55 -9.81 -4.00 8.50
C LYS A 55 -8.30 -4.16 8.61
N LEU A 56 -7.86 -4.77 9.71
CA LEU A 56 -6.44 -4.95 9.94
C LEU A 56 -5.82 -5.85 8.89
N GLY A 57 -6.51 -6.94 8.57
CA GLY A 57 -6.02 -7.85 7.54
C GLY A 57 -5.87 -7.17 6.20
N ALA A 58 -6.86 -6.34 5.83
CA ALA A 58 -6.81 -5.62 4.57
C ALA A 58 -5.64 -4.64 4.57
N ALA A 59 -5.41 -3.96 5.69
CA ALA A 59 -4.32 -2.99 5.79
C ALA A 59 -2.96 -3.68 5.73
N GLU A 60 -2.81 -4.79 6.42
CA GLU A 60 -1.55 -5.51 6.42
C GLU A 60 -1.22 -6.06 5.05
N TYR A 61 -2.23 -6.59 4.36
CA TYR A 61 -2.03 -7.09 3.02
C TYR A 61 -1.64 -5.95 2.08
N ALA A 62 -2.29 -4.79 2.23
CA ALA A 62 -1.97 -3.63 1.41
C ALA A 62 -0.52 -3.21 1.59
N CYS A 63 -0.06 -3.17 2.83
CA CYS A 63 1.33 -2.80 3.09
C CYS A 63 2.29 -3.81 2.49
N ALA A 64 1.98 -5.10 2.62
CA ALA A 64 2.84 -6.14 2.07
C ALA A 64 2.93 -6.02 0.55
N GLU A 65 1.79 -5.78 -0.10
CA GLU A 65 1.77 -5.63 -1.55
C GLU A 65 2.50 -4.36 -1.98
N GLY A 66 2.39 -3.30 -1.21
CA GLY A 66 3.13 -2.09 -1.50
C GLY A 66 4.62 -2.30 -1.42
N LYS A 67 5.08 -3.00 -0.41
CA LYS A 67 6.50 -3.32 -0.28
C LYS A 67 6.97 -4.19 -1.45
N GLN A 68 6.15 -5.14 -1.83
CA GLN A 68 6.48 -6.02 -2.95
C GLN A 68 6.59 -5.23 -4.25
N TRP A 69 5.67 -4.31 -4.46
CA TRP A 69 5.70 -3.47 -5.64
C TRP A 69 6.99 -2.66 -5.72
N ILE A 70 7.39 -2.09 -4.59
CA ILE A 70 8.65 -1.33 -4.54
C ILE A 70 9.83 -2.25 -4.82
N GLY A 71 9.82 -3.42 -4.23
CA GLY A 71 10.88 -4.40 -4.44
C GLY A 71 10.98 -4.82 -5.89
N GLN A 72 9.85 -4.98 -6.55
CA GLN A 72 9.86 -5.36 -7.96
C GLN A 72 10.43 -4.27 -8.84
N ARG A 73 10.13 -3.00 -8.52
CA ARG A 73 10.66 -1.90 -9.31
C ARG A 73 12.16 -1.75 -9.17
N HIS A 74 12.66 -1.93 -7.98
CA HIS A 74 14.09 -1.81 -7.73
C HIS A 74 14.78 -3.15 -7.79
N GLY A 75 14.08 -4.17 -7.32
CA GLY A 75 14.62 -5.51 -7.31
C GLY A 75 14.78 -6.09 -8.69
N ALA A 76 13.93 -5.65 -9.64
CA ALA A 76 14.06 -6.12 -11.00
C ALA A 76 15.41 -5.71 -11.59
N ALA A 77 15.98 -4.65 -11.08
CA ALA A 77 17.29 -4.20 -11.52
C ALA A 77 18.40 -4.94 -10.79
N ILE A 78 18.06 -5.69 -9.76
CA ILE A 78 19.05 -6.43 -8.99
C ILE A 78 19.14 -7.84 -9.55
N PRO A 79 20.28 -8.23 -9.99
CA PRO A 79 20.44 -9.59 -10.51
C PRO A 79 20.23 -10.56 -9.38
N VAL A 80 19.48 -11.55 -9.67
CA VAL A 80 19.20 -12.60 -8.69
C VAL A 80 19.80 -13.89 -9.15
#